data_03665f76217a89ff3aa914043cb93ce2
#
_entry.id   03665f76217a89ff3aa914043cb93ce2
#
_cell.length_a   1.000
_cell.length_b   1.000
_cell.length_c   1.000
_cell.angle_alpha   90.00
_cell.angle_beta   90.00
_cell.angle_gamma   90.00
#
_symmetry.space_group_name_H-M   'P 1'
#
loop_
_entity.id
_entity.type
_entity.pdbx_description
1 polymer ?
#
loop_
_entity_poly.entity_id
_entity_poly.type
_entity_poly.pdbx_seq_one_letter_code
_entity_poly.pdbx_strand_id
1 'polypeptide(L)' 'MISIIIPVYNVKLYLDNCIQSVIQQSYTDFECILVDDGSTDGSSEICDQWAEKDNRIIIVHQPNGGV' A
#
# COMPACT_ATOMS: atom_id res chain seq x y z
N MET A 1 2.35 3.28 18.46
CA MET A 1 1.91 2.90 17.09
C MET A 1 3.08 2.96 16.12
N ILE A 2 3.13 2.02 15.19
CA ILE A 2 4.17 1.98 14.17
C ILE A 2 3.56 2.36 12.83
N SER A 3 4.19 3.29 12.11
CA SER A 3 3.77 3.65 10.76
C SER A 3 4.73 3.02 9.75
N ILE A 4 4.17 2.24 8.83
CA ILE A 4 4.93 1.58 7.77
C ILE A 4 4.58 2.27 6.45
N ILE A 5 5.58 2.83 5.78
CA ILE A 5 5.37 3.55 4.54
C ILE A 5 5.93 2.73 3.39
N ILE A 6 5.08 2.43 2.42
CA ILE A 6 5.46 1.62 1.26
C ILE A 6 5.24 2.45 0.00
N PRO A 7 6.29 2.78 -0.73
CA PRO A 7 6.13 3.43 -2.03
C PRO A 7 5.62 2.42 -3.05
N VAL A 8 4.64 2.83 -3.84
CA VAL A 8 4.01 1.98 -4.85
C VAL A 8 4.11 2.66 -6.20
N TYR A 9 4.83 2.03 -7.13
CA TYR A 9 4.88 2.48 -8.51
C TYR A 9 5.10 1.27 -9.42
N ASN A 10 4.04 0.87 -10.12
CA ASN A 10 4.10 -0.23 -11.10
C ASN A 10 4.72 -1.51 -10.51
N VAL A 11 4.24 -1.92 -9.34
CA VAL A 11 4.74 -3.10 -8.63
C VAL A 11 3.66 -4.15 -8.46
N LYS A 12 2.74 -4.22 -9.41
CA LYS A 12 1.56 -5.09 -9.31
C LYS A 12 1.92 -6.54 -8.99
N LEU A 13 2.99 -7.06 -9.60
CA LEU A 13 3.37 -8.47 -9.41
C LEU A 13 3.82 -8.78 -7.98
N TYR A 14 4.24 -7.77 -7.22
CA TYR A 14 4.79 -7.97 -5.88
C TYR A 14 3.91 -7.39 -4.78
N LEU A 15 2.93 -6.58 -5.16
CA LEU A 15 2.22 -5.75 -4.20
C LEU A 15 1.41 -6.57 -3.21
N ASP A 16 0.67 -7.56 -3.68
CA ASP A 16 -0.13 -8.41 -2.79
C ASP A 16 0.74 -9.11 -1.76
N ASN A 17 1.84 -9.70 -2.19
CA ASN A 17 2.74 -10.38 -1.27
C ASN A 17 3.36 -9.42 -0.26
N CYS A 18 3.71 -8.23 -0.70
CA CYS A 18 4.29 -7.21 0.17
C CYS A 18 3.30 -6.81 1.26
N ILE A 19 2.06 -6.52 0.88
CA ILE A 19 1.03 -6.10 1.83
C ILE A 19 0.68 -7.24 2.77
N GLN A 20 0.54 -8.46 2.27
CA GLN A 20 0.27 -9.62 3.11
C GLN A 20 1.35 -9.82 4.16
N SER A 21 2.62 -9.65 3.78
CA SER A 21 3.72 -9.77 4.73
C SER A 21 3.61 -8.77 5.86
N VAL A 22 3.21 -7.54 5.56
CA VAL A 22 3.03 -6.51 6.57
C VAL A 22 1.89 -6.86 7.52
N ILE A 23 0.76 -7.31 6.96
CA ILE A 23 -0.44 -7.61 7.75
C ILE A 23 -0.21 -8.83 8.65
N GLN A 24 0.56 -9.80 8.20
CA GLN A 24 0.79 -11.06 8.92
C GLN A 24 1.81 -10.93 10.05
N GLN A 25 2.42 -9.78 10.23
CA GLN A 25 3.34 -9.57 11.33
C GLN A 25 2.62 -9.59 12.68
N SER A 26 3.39 -9.85 13.73
CA SER A 26 2.83 -9.99 15.09
C SER A 26 2.21 -8.71 15.62
N TYR A 27 2.60 -7.56 15.08
CA TYR A 27 2.10 -6.29 15.57
C TYR A 27 0.67 -6.08 15.13
N THR A 28 -0.16 -5.63 16.06
CA THR A 28 -1.53 -5.24 15.75
C THR A 28 -1.73 -3.73 15.79
N ASP A 29 -0.81 -3.01 16.42
CA ASP A 29 -0.89 -1.55 16.59
C ASP A 29 0.00 -0.86 15.58
N PHE A 30 -0.41 -0.90 14.30
CA PHE A 30 0.32 -0.25 13.23
C PHE A 30 -0.64 0.34 12.20
N GLU A 31 -0.11 1.26 11.39
CA GLU A 31 -0.76 1.71 10.17
C GLU A 31 0.18 1.49 8.99
N CYS A 32 -0.39 1.13 7.85
CA CYS A 32 0.36 0.89 6.62
C CYS A 32 -0.06 1.94 5.60
N ILE A 33 0.85 2.82 5.24
CA ILE A 33 0.59 3.91 4.30
C ILE A 33 1.18 3.52 2.95
N LEU A 34 0.32 3.30 1.97
CA LEU A 34 0.71 2.98 0.60
C LEU A 34 0.69 4.27 -0.21
N VAL A 35 1.85 4.71 -0.64
CA VAL A 35 1.97 5.93 -1.45
C VAL A 35 2.04 5.52 -2.91
N ASP A 36 0.92 5.66 -3.60
CA ASP A 36 0.81 5.30 -5.02
C ASP A 36 1.25 6.49 -5.87
N ASP A 37 2.40 6.37 -6.51
CA ASP A 37 3.02 7.43 -7.29
C ASP A 37 2.64 7.32 -8.77
N GLY A 38 1.34 7.36 -9.04
CA GLY A 38 0.83 7.36 -10.41
C GLY A 38 1.00 6.04 -11.14
N SER A 39 0.75 4.91 -10.46
CA SER A 39 0.87 3.60 -11.08
C SER A 39 -0.11 3.42 -12.23
N THR A 40 0.34 2.75 -13.28
CA THR A 40 -0.44 2.51 -14.50
C THR A 40 -0.69 1.04 -14.77
N ASP A 41 -0.17 0.14 -13.94
CA ASP A 41 -0.27 -1.32 -14.14
C ASP A 41 -1.37 -2.00 -13.33
N GLY A 42 -2.26 -1.23 -12.69
CA GLY A 42 -3.30 -1.77 -11.83
C GLY A 42 -2.94 -1.80 -10.37
N SER A 43 -1.76 -1.32 -9.99
CA SER A 43 -1.36 -1.27 -8.57
C SER A 43 -2.30 -0.40 -7.75
N SER A 44 -2.83 0.68 -8.34
CA SER A 44 -3.77 1.57 -7.63
C SER A 44 -5.01 0.82 -7.18
N GLU A 45 -5.59 -0.01 -8.05
CA GLU A 45 -6.79 -0.77 -7.74
C GLU A 45 -6.51 -1.80 -6.64
N ILE A 46 -5.34 -2.41 -6.67
CA ILE A 46 -4.94 -3.38 -5.65
C ILE A 46 -4.83 -2.68 -4.29
N CYS A 47 -4.22 -1.50 -4.26
CA CYS A 47 -4.14 -0.71 -3.04
C CYS A 47 -5.53 -0.40 -2.48
N ASP A 48 -6.44 0.05 -3.34
CA ASP A 48 -7.80 0.38 -2.91
C ASP A 48 -8.52 -0.83 -2.34
N GLN A 49 -8.36 -2.00 -2.95
CA GLN A 49 -8.95 -3.24 -2.47
C GLN A 49 -8.44 -3.59 -1.08
N TRP A 50 -7.16 -3.45 -0.84
CA TRP A 50 -6.57 -3.74 0.47
C TRP A 50 -7.07 -2.76 1.53
N ALA A 51 -7.21 -1.49 1.20
CA ALA A 51 -7.73 -0.50 2.13
C ALA A 51 -9.17 -0.80 2.55
N GLU A 52 -9.96 -1.39 1.66
CA GLU A 52 -11.32 -1.82 1.97
C GLU A 52 -11.34 -3.01 2.91
N LYS A 53 -10.35 -3.91 2.80
CA LYS A 53 -10.28 -5.13 3.61
C LYS A 53 -9.75 -4.87 5.01
N ASP A 54 -8.89 -3.89 5.17
CA ASP A 54 -8.19 -3.66 6.43
C ASP A 54 -8.08 -2.15 6.69
N ASN A 55 -8.71 -1.68 7.76
CA ASN A 55 -8.75 -0.25 8.07
C ASN A 55 -7.40 0.30 8.55
N ARG A 56 -6.40 -0.56 8.76
CA ARG A 56 -5.06 -0.10 9.08
C ARG A 56 -4.28 0.33 7.85
N ILE A 57 -4.81 0.08 6.66
CA ILE A 57 -4.18 0.43 5.39
C ILE A 57 -4.73 1.76 4.91
N ILE A 58 -3.83 2.69 4.67
CA ILE A 58 -4.14 4.05 4.20
C ILE A 58 -3.50 4.22 2.84
N ILE A 59 -4.26 4.73 1.87
CA ILE A 59 -3.77 4.93 0.52
C ILE A 59 -3.62 6.43 0.25
N VAL A 60 -2.47 6.80 -0.28
CA VAL A 60 -2.22 8.15 -0.78
C VAL A 60 -1.92 8.04 -2.27
N HIS A 61 -2.81 8.58 -3.10
CA HIS A 61 -2.60 8.64 -4.54
C HIS A 61 -1.98 9.98 -4.90
N GLN A 62 -0.91 9.95 -5.68
CA GLN A 62 -0.28 11.17 -6.17
C GLN A 62 0.14 11.00 -7.63
N PRO A 63 0.25 12.10 -8.40
CA PRO A 63 0.66 12.01 -9.79
C PRO A 63 2.09 11.47 -9.90
N ASN A 64 2.35 10.72 -10.99
CA ASN A 64 3.69 10.23 -11.28
C ASN A 64 4.66 11.40 -11.43
N GLY A 65 5.84 11.24 -10.85
CA GLY A 65 6.87 12.27 -10.93
C GLY A 65 6.63 13.44 -10.00
N GLY A 66 5.78 13.28 -9.01
CA GLY A 66 5.46 14.34 -8.06
C GLY A 66 6.55 14.60 -7.03
N VAL A 67 7.76 14.56 -7.44
CA VAL A 67 8.90 14.84 -6.56
C VAL A 67 9.32 16.29 -6.73
#